data_f3261c7199e93428c8e78b042cccb092
#
_entry.id   f3261c7199e93428c8e78b042cccb092
#
_cell.length_a   1.000
_cell.length_b   1.000
_cell.length_c   1.000
_cell.angle_alpha   90.00
_cell.angle_beta   90.00
_cell.angle_gamma   90.00
#
_symmetry.space_group_name_H-M   'P 1'
#
loop_
_entity.id
_entity.type
_entity.pdbx_description
1 polymer ?
#
loop_
_entity_poly.entity_id
_entity_poly.type
_entity_poly.pdbx_seq_one_letter_code
_entity_poly.pdbx_strand_id
1 'polypeptide(L)'
;MQFVLHRILPGFLSPLPLDYNLTMLDRRLPPPFLLQCLCLALALHPVLSPAFAQKPPSPPSGRILLMPRTMVSGDRATLAVLDVNGRLAPGATIVFSNGDRLTTDATGRALLVAPLNPGVIFGSIVGRQGRVPVTILSPDETAVTGIAVDSIPRFATLTDRFEIVGRGFCGGADANQITISGEPAFVLASSPTSLIVLPPPELEPGRASVDISCAKRYGPPLEVVFIALILEADSSPLLPGMHRQLSVHVRGTTSKITLEARNLAPDIAELTGGNPLRVSSSGGEENVARFEVVGRKRGSFLVSIRLWSSAQRAR
;
A
#
# COMPACT_ATOMS: atom_id res chain seq x y z
N MET A 1 1.80 -7.28 0.17
CA MET A 1 0.64 -7.87 0.85
C MET A 1 0.65 -7.43 2.30
N GLN A 2 -0.44 -6.81 2.78
CA GLN A 2 -0.58 -6.35 4.17
C GLN A 2 -1.57 -7.28 4.87
N PHE A 3 -1.12 -7.97 5.91
CA PHE A 3 -1.96 -8.81 6.75
C PHE A 3 -2.31 -8.06 8.03
N VAL A 4 -3.61 -7.92 8.32
CA VAL A 4 -4.09 -7.35 9.58
C VAL A 4 -4.18 -8.49 10.60
N LEU A 5 -3.26 -8.53 11.56
CA LEU A 5 -3.30 -9.43 12.69
C LEU A 5 -3.97 -8.75 13.88
N HIS A 6 -4.92 -9.44 14.45
CA HIS A 6 -6.01 -9.00 15.33
C HIS A 6 -5.65 -8.23 16.61
N ARG A 7 -6.68 -7.56 17.07
CA ARG A 7 -6.84 -6.74 18.27
C ARG A 7 -6.51 -7.52 19.57
N ILE A 8 -5.64 -6.98 20.41
CA ILE A 8 -5.48 -7.45 21.80
C ILE A 8 -6.62 -6.82 22.63
N LEU A 9 -7.66 -7.62 22.94
CA LEU A 9 -8.78 -7.16 23.76
C LEU A 9 -8.58 -7.52 25.23
N PRO A 10 -9.02 -6.68 26.19
CA PRO A 10 -9.12 -7.07 27.58
C PRO A 10 -10.24 -8.11 27.77
N GLY A 11 -9.99 -9.14 28.56
CA GLY A 11 -11.04 -10.06 28.99
C GLY A 11 -12.16 -9.29 29.70
N PHE A 12 -13.34 -9.27 29.10
CA PHE A 12 -14.58 -8.86 29.74
C PHE A 12 -15.49 -10.06 29.85
N LEU A 13 -15.94 -10.27 31.09
CA LEU A 13 -17.02 -11.16 31.45
C LEU A 13 -18.28 -10.83 30.65
N SER A 14 -18.87 -11.84 30.05
CA SER A 14 -20.12 -11.76 29.32
C SER A 14 -21.26 -11.30 30.22
N PRO A 15 -22.17 -10.45 29.79
CA PRO A 15 -23.55 -10.52 30.21
C PRO A 15 -24.41 -11.21 29.13
N LEU A 16 -25.31 -12.03 29.65
CA LEU A 16 -26.33 -12.83 29.00
C LEU A 16 -27.27 -12.03 28.09
N PRO A 17 -27.93 -12.67 27.12
CA PRO A 17 -28.83 -11.99 26.21
C PRO A 17 -30.16 -11.69 26.90
N LEU A 18 -30.63 -10.44 26.74
CA LEU A 18 -32.00 -10.05 27.08
C LEU A 18 -32.80 -9.98 25.79
N ASP A 19 -33.76 -10.89 25.68
CA ASP A 19 -34.83 -10.89 24.68
C ASP A 19 -35.68 -9.61 24.79
N TYR A 20 -35.89 -8.95 23.70
CA TYR A 20 -36.92 -7.91 23.53
C TYR A 20 -38.09 -8.45 22.76
N ASN A 21 -39.17 -8.76 23.49
CA ASN A 21 -40.51 -8.89 22.90
C ASN A 21 -41.18 -7.54 22.84
N LEU A 22 -41.64 -7.19 21.63
CA LEU A 22 -42.57 -6.10 21.36
C LEU A 22 -43.96 -6.41 21.92
N THR A 23 -44.57 -5.49 22.68
CA THR A 23 -46.03 -5.31 22.65
C THR A 23 -46.39 -3.84 22.71
N MET A 24 -47.17 -3.42 21.71
CA MET A 24 -47.90 -2.18 21.68
C MET A 24 -49.02 -2.13 22.72
N LEU A 25 -49.31 -0.98 23.32
CA LEU A 25 -50.68 -0.45 23.56
C LEU A 25 -50.64 1.00 24.08
N ASP A 26 -51.07 1.85 23.26
CA ASP A 26 -52.13 2.87 23.20
C ASP A 26 -52.66 3.53 24.52
N ARG A 27 -52.83 4.87 24.42
CA ARG A 27 -53.81 5.77 24.98
C ARG A 27 -53.51 6.71 26.16
N ARG A 28 -53.67 7.99 25.81
CA ARG A 28 -54.44 9.10 26.45
C ARG A 28 -53.72 10.06 27.39
N LEU A 29 -53.65 11.30 26.88
CA LEU A 29 -53.73 12.59 27.62
C LEU A 29 -55.10 12.79 28.23
N PRO A 30 -55.32 13.66 29.25
CA PRO A 30 -55.14 15.10 29.19
C PRO A 30 -54.93 15.84 30.59
N PRO A 31 -55.25 17.14 30.73
CA PRO A 31 -54.36 18.23 31.11
C PRO A 31 -54.76 18.90 32.46
N PRO A 32 -54.64 20.21 32.68
CA PRO A 32 -53.51 21.00 33.14
C PRO A 32 -53.75 21.55 34.56
N PHE A 33 -52.77 22.05 35.26
CA PHE A 33 -52.94 23.08 36.29
C PHE A 33 -51.74 24.00 36.41
N LEU A 34 -52.05 25.27 36.22
CA LEU A 34 -51.30 26.46 36.62
C LEU A 34 -50.96 26.44 38.13
N LEU A 35 -49.79 26.84 38.49
CA LEU A 35 -49.62 27.92 39.48
C LEU A 35 -48.16 28.45 39.54
N GLN A 36 -48.09 29.76 39.55
CA GLN A 36 -46.97 30.63 39.74
C GLN A 36 -46.18 30.29 41.01
N CYS A 37 -44.86 30.36 40.94
CA CYS A 37 -44.03 30.89 42.03
C CYS A 37 -42.78 31.55 41.47
N LEU A 38 -42.84 32.85 41.61
CA LEU A 38 -41.77 33.83 41.41
C LEU A 38 -40.81 33.71 42.60
N CYS A 39 -39.51 33.38 42.40
CA CYS A 39 -38.48 33.70 43.34
C CYS A 39 -37.12 33.87 42.65
N LEU A 40 -36.59 35.06 42.83
CA LEU A 40 -35.23 35.50 42.62
C LEU A 40 -34.18 34.44 42.97
N ALA A 41 -33.27 34.14 42.08
CA ALA A 41 -31.93 33.65 42.44
C ALA A 41 -30.90 34.10 41.42
N LEU A 42 -29.99 34.88 41.94
CA LEU A 42 -28.79 35.47 41.39
C LEU A 42 -28.04 34.60 40.35
N ALA A 43 -27.49 35.36 39.41
CA ALA A 43 -26.47 35.02 38.47
C ALA A 43 -25.33 34.15 39.01
N LEU A 44 -25.24 32.90 38.52
CA LEU A 44 -23.99 32.21 38.31
C LEU A 44 -23.96 31.82 36.82
N HIS A 45 -23.31 32.63 36.01
CA HIS A 45 -22.99 32.26 34.65
C HIS A 45 -21.82 31.27 34.72
N PRO A 46 -22.01 30.01 34.35
CA PRO A 46 -20.85 29.17 33.99
C PRO A 46 -20.32 29.75 32.69
N VAL A 47 -19.12 30.28 32.73
CA VAL A 47 -18.30 30.56 31.55
C VAL A 47 -18.12 29.24 30.84
N LEU A 48 -18.99 28.93 29.88
CA LEU A 48 -18.75 27.89 28.92
C LEU A 48 -17.58 28.36 28.05
N SER A 49 -16.37 27.98 28.44
CA SER A 49 -15.23 27.99 27.51
C SER A 49 -15.62 27.14 26.29
N PRO A 50 -15.56 27.68 25.07
CA PRO A 50 -15.69 26.86 23.89
C PRO A 50 -14.57 25.84 23.93
N ALA A 51 -14.88 24.60 24.27
CA ALA A 51 -13.98 23.50 24.03
C ALA A 51 -13.74 23.50 22.51
N PHE A 52 -12.57 23.99 22.11
CA PHE A 52 -12.09 23.80 20.75
C PHE A 52 -12.11 22.29 20.52
N ALA A 53 -13.12 21.83 19.78
CA ALA A 53 -13.19 20.48 19.30
C ALA A 53 -11.93 20.29 18.46
N GLN A 54 -10.88 19.75 19.05
CA GLN A 54 -9.71 19.29 18.31
C GLN A 54 -10.23 18.26 17.32
N LYS A 55 -10.26 18.65 16.04
CA LYS A 55 -10.51 17.73 14.95
C LYS A 55 -9.61 16.51 15.20
N PRO A 56 -10.18 15.30 15.35
CA PRO A 56 -9.37 14.12 15.59
C PRO A 56 -8.28 14.08 14.52
N PRO A 57 -7.02 13.78 14.88
CA PRO A 57 -5.94 13.68 13.91
C PRO A 57 -6.40 12.71 12.83
N SER A 58 -6.48 13.21 11.60
CA SER A 58 -6.83 12.37 10.46
C SER A 58 -5.84 11.21 10.46
N PRO A 59 -6.30 9.94 10.38
CA PRO A 59 -5.40 8.80 10.35
C PRO A 59 -4.37 9.06 9.24
N PRO A 60 -3.09 8.76 9.46
CA PRO A 60 -2.05 8.99 8.47
C PRO A 60 -2.50 8.31 7.18
N SER A 61 -2.83 9.11 6.18
CA SER A 61 -3.30 8.60 4.89
C SER A 61 -2.14 7.80 4.30
N GLY A 62 -2.23 6.47 4.35
CA GLY A 62 -1.19 5.55 3.88
C GLY A 62 -1.05 5.55 2.36
N ARG A 63 -1.11 6.71 1.72
CA ARG A 63 -0.95 6.87 0.27
C ARG A 63 0.49 6.62 -0.14
N ILE A 64 0.69 5.92 -1.25
CA ILE A 64 2.00 5.60 -1.83
C ILE A 64 2.09 6.28 -3.18
N LEU A 65 3.14 7.09 -3.38
CA LEU A 65 3.46 7.65 -4.68
C LEU A 65 4.29 6.64 -5.49
N LEU A 66 3.79 6.30 -6.67
CA LEU A 66 4.50 5.50 -7.65
C LEU A 66 5.04 6.45 -8.73
N MET A 67 6.35 6.47 -8.85
CA MET A 67 7.06 7.25 -9.86
C MET A 67 8.12 6.37 -10.51
N PRO A 68 8.32 6.47 -11.82
CA PRO A 68 9.48 5.88 -12.48
C PRO A 68 10.77 6.41 -11.85
N ARG A 69 11.77 5.55 -11.68
CA ARG A 69 13.07 5.95 -11.09
C ARG A 69 13.86 6.89 -11.97
N THR A 70 13.67 6.73 -13.27
CA THR A 70 14.33 7.53 -14.30
C THR A 70 13.32 8.05 -15.32
N MET A 71 13.55 9.23 -15.83
CA MET A 71 12.79 9.87 -16.91
C MET A 71 13.76 10.54 -17.85
N VAL A 72 13.33 10.76 -19.08
CA VAL A 72 14.10 11.54 -20.04
C VAL A 72 13.63 12.99 -20.01
N SER A 73 14.56 13.91 -20.06
CA SER A 73 14.32 15.36 -20.12
C SER A 73 13.32 15.71 -21.23
N GLY A 74 12.26 16.46 -20.90
CA GLY A 74 11.20 16.87 -21.82
C GLY A 74 10.16 15.79 -22.14
N ASP A 75 10.37 14.53 -21.75
CA ASP A 75 9.44 13.44 -22.03
C ASP A 75 8.26 13.41 -21.05
N ARG A 76 7.21 12.73 -21.47
CA ARG A 76 6.02 12.49 -20.64
C ARG A 76 6.18 11.20 -19.86
N ALA A 77 5.72 11.24 -18.60
CA ALA A 77 5.67 10.07 -17.73
C ALA A 77 4.34 10.03 -16.98
N THR A 78 3.79 8.86 -16.77
CA THR A 78 2.61 8.64 -15.95
C THR A 78 3.03 8.27 -14.53
N LEU A 79 2.52 9.01 -13.56
CA LEU A 79 2.66 8.77 -12.13
C LEU A 79 1.36 8.17 -11.59
N ALA A 80 1.41 7.48 -10.47
CA ALA A 80 0.22 6.99 -9.80
C ALA A 80 0.32 7.17 -8.29
N VAL A 81 -0.82 7.33 -7.64
CA VAL A 81 -0.91 7.31 -6.18
C VAL A 81 -1.81 6.16 -5.76
N LEU A 82 -1.35 5.35 -4.82
CA LEU A 82 -2.15 4.30 -4.22
C LEU A 82 -2.62 4.70 -2.82
N ASP A 83 -3.80 4.24 -2.43
CA ASP A 83 -4.31 4.33 -1.07
C ASP A 83 -3.71 3.23 -0.16
N VAL A 84 -4.18 3.16 1.09
CA VAL A 84 -3.77 2.14 2.08
C VAL A 84 -4.08 0.71 1.66
N ASN A 85 -5.05 0.53 0.78
CA ASN A 85 -5.50 -0.78 0.28
C ASN A 85 -4.82 -1.18 -1.03
N GLY A 86 -3.85 -0.35 -1.51
CA GLY A 86 -3.16 -0.58 -2.77
C GLY A 86 -3.97 -0.21 -4.03
N ARG A 87 -5.12 0.47 -3.86
CA ARG A 87 -5.96 0.94 -4.98
C ARG A 87 -5.51 2.32 -5.43
N LEU A 88 -5.71 2.63 -6.70
CA LEU A 88 -5.46 3.95 -7.26
C LEU A 88 -6.29 5.02 -6.56
N ALA A 89 -5.66 6.14 -6.18
CA ALA A 89 -6.24 7.21 -5.38
C ALA A 89 -6.45 8.48 -6.23
N PRO A 90 -7.67 8.79 -6.66
CA PRO A 90 -7.99 10.04 -7.34
C PRO A 90 -7.83 11.26 -6.43
N GLY A 91 -7.59 12.44 -7.03
CA GLY A 91 -7.53 13.72 -6.32
C GLY A 91 -6.35 13.88 -5.36
N ALA A 92 -5.33 13.03 -5.45
CA ALA A 92 -4.11 13.16 -4.64
C ALA A 92 -3.19 14.24 -5.23
N THR A 93 -2.78 15.21 -4.42
CA THR A 93 -1.85 16.25 -4.85
C THR A 93 -0.41 15.82 -4.62
N ILE A 94 0.40 15.89 -5.68
CA ILE A 94 1.83 15.60 -5.71
C ILE A 94 2.57 16.92 -5.86
N VAL A 95 3.61 17.14 -5.08
CA VAL A 95 4.49 18.32 -5.13
C VAL A 95 5.91 17.86 -5.43
N PHE A 96 6.58 18.55 -6.34
CA PHE A 96 7.95 18.29 -6.73
C PHE A 96 8.92 19.33 -6.14
N SER A 97 10.18 18.93 -6.01
CA SER A 97 11.24 19.81 -5.47
C SER A 97 11.53 21.04 -6.35
N ASN A 98 11.16 21.01 -7.63
CA ASN A 98 11.25 22.13 -8.57
C ASN A 98 10.06 23.10 -8.46
N GLY A 99 9.08 22.84 -7.57
CA GLY A 99 7.89 23.67 -7.35
C GLY A 99 6.64 23.21 -8.12
N ASP A 100 6.77 22.29 -9.06
CA ASP A 100 5.63 21.77 -9.82
C ASP A 100 4.63 21.05 -8.91
N ARG A 101 3.34 21.15 -9.28
CA ARG A 101 2.24 20.48 -8.60
C ARG A 101 1.36 19.75 -9.60
N LEU A 102 1.02 18.52 -9.29
CA LEU A 102 0.10 17.70 -10.06
C LEU A 102 -0.99 17.14 -9.14
N THR A 103 -2.17 16.91 -9.71
CA THR A 103 -3.25 16.22 -9.02
C THR A 103 -3.62 14.99 -9.83
N THR A 104 -3.77 13.85 -9.17
CA THR A 104 -4.21 12.63 -9.84
C THR A 104 -5.65 12.77 -10.34
N ASP A 105 -5.90 12.29 -11.54
CA ASP A 105 -7.18 12.28 -12.22
C ASP A 105 -8.16 11.24 -11.60
N ALA A 106 -9.30 11.02 -12.25
CA ALA A 106 -10.31 10.05 -11.84
C ALA A 106 -9.78 8.60 -11.80
N THR A 107 -8.71 8.30 -12.55
CA THR A 107 -8.04 6.99 -12.55
C THR A 107 -6.94 6.87 -11.49
N GLY A 108 -6.70 7.90 -10.66
CA GLY A 108 -5.63 7.93 -9.67
C GLY A 108 -4.22 8.12 -10.25
N ARG A 109 -4.12 8.58 -11.48
CA ARG A 109 -2.86 8.83 -12.20
C ARG A 109 -2.68 10.32 -12.49
N ALA A 110 -1.44 10.73 -12.74
CA ALA A 110 -1.10 12.07 -13.17
C ALA A 110 -0.02 12.01 -14.27
N LEU A 111 -0.12 12.89 -15.26
CA LEU A 111 0.88 13.02 -16.31
C LEU A 111 1.88 14.10 -15.91
N LEU A 112 3.15 13.73 -15.82
CA LEU A 112 4.27 14.63 -15.59
C LEU A 112 5.01 14.82 -16.90
N VAL A 113 5.35 16.08 -17.22
CA VAL A 113 6.37 16.40 -18.21
C VAL A 113 7.68 16.58 -17.47
N ALA A 114 8.69 15.77 -17.80
CA ALA A 114 9.99 15.83 -17.14
C ALA A 114 10.65 17.21 -17.36
N PRO A 115 11.32 17.79 -16.36
CA PRO A 115 12.06 19.02 -16.53
C PRO A 115 13.07 18.93 -17.66
N LEU A 116 13.34 20.05 -18.35
CA LEU A 116 14.30 20.10 -19.46
C LEU A 116 15.75 19.90 -18.98
N ASN A 117 16.04 20.28 -17.73
CA ASN A 117 17.37 20.15 -17.16
C ASN A 117 17.57 18.76 -16.56
N PRO A 118 18.56 17.98 -16.99
CA PRO A 118 18.93 16.72 -16.33
C PRO A 118 19.29 16.93 -14.87
N GLY A 119 19.06 15.90 -14.04
CA GLY A 119 19.34 15.97 -12.61
C GLY A 119 18.39 15.10 -11.77
N VAL A 120 18.33 15.35 -10.49
CA VAL A 120 17.44 14.61 -9.58
C VAL A 120 16.36 15.53 -9.04
N ILE A 121 15.10 15.12 -9.20
CA ILE A 121 13.95 15.76 -8.57
C ILE A 121 13.32 14.82 -7.55
N PHE A 122 12.61 15.38 -6.57
CA PHE A 122 11.91 14.63 -5.54
C PHE A 122 10.41 14.91 -5.63
N GLY A 123 9.60 13.86 -5.67
CA GLY A 123 8.15 13.95 -5.58
C GLY A 123 7.66 13.58 -4.18
N SER A 124 6.65 14.28 -3.68
CA SER A 124 5.99 13.99 -2.40
C SER A 124 4.49 14.20 -2.50
N ILE A 125 3.71 13.45 -1.72
CA ILE A 125 2.26 13.65 -1.61
C ILE A 125 2.00 14.69 -0.51
N VAL A 126 1.14 15.67 -0.78
CA VAL A 126 0.76 16.68 0.23
C VAL A 126 0.16 16.01 1.46
N GLY A 127 0.60 16.44 2.64
CA GLY A 127 0.15 15.90 3.94
C GLY A 127 0.81 14.59 4.34
N ARG A 128 1.85 14.14 3.62
CA ARG A 128 2.61 12.94 3.94
C ARG A 128 4.11 13.21 4.08
N GLN A 129 4.74 12.52 5.02
CA GLN A 129 6.20 12.46 5.10
C GLN A 129 6.73 11.44 4.09
N GLY A 130 7.86 11.75 3.48
CA GLY A 130 8.56 10.92 2.51
C GLY A 130 8.63 11.58 1.14
N ARG A 131 9.76 11.37 0.48
CA ARG A 131 10.07 11.88 -0.85
C ARG A 131 10.54 10.73 -1.73
N VAL A 132 10.12 10.72 -2.97
CA VAL A 132 10.53 9.72 -3.97
C VAL A 132 11.49 10.42 -4.94
N PRO A 133 12.75 10.00 -5.02
CA PRO A 133 13.71 10.55 -5.98
C PRO A 133 13.43 10.02 -7.39
N VAL A 134 13.64 10.88 -8.39
CA VAL A 134 13.60 10.54 -9.81
C VAL A 134 14.78 11.20 -10.49
N THR A 135 15.54 10.43 -11.27
CA THR A 135 16.64 10.93 -12.09
C THR A 135 16.11 11.34 -13.46
N ILE A 136 16.39 12.57 -13.86
CA ILE A 136 16.10 13.07 -15.19
C ILE A 136 17.37 12.91 -16.03
N LEU A 137 17.29 12.07 -17.07
CA LEU A 137 18.37 11.79 -18.01
C LEU A 137 18.36 12.75 -19.17
N SER A 138 19.52 12.95 -19.81
CA SER A 138 19.63 13.63 -21.08
C SER A 138 19.00 12.79 -22.22
N PRO A 139 18.40 13.39 -23.25
CA PRO A 139 17.86 12.66 -24.40
C PRO A 139 18.90 11.78 -25.11
N ASP A 140 20.14 12.23 -25.17
CA ASP A 140 21.24 11.52 -25.83
C ASP A 140 21.60 10.18 -25.13
N GLU A 141 21.29 10.06 -23.84
CA GLU A 141 21.55 8.84 -23.04
C GLU A 141 20.53 7.72 -23.32
N THR A 142 19.44 8.02 -24.03
CA THR A 142 18.29 7.11 -24.14
C THR A 142 17.84 6.82 -25.58
N ALA A 143 18.56 7.31 -26.58
CA ALA A 143 18.24 7.08 -27.99
C ALA A 143 18.27 5.59 -28.34
N VAL A 144 17.09 4.98 -28.56
CA VAL A 144 16.91 3.58 -28.97
C VAL A 144 15.84 3.45 -30.03
N THR A 145 16.05 2.53 -30.97
CA THR A 145 15.12 2.26 -32.08
C THR A 145 13.99 1.28 -31.72
N GLY A 146 14.10 0.55 -30.59
CA GLY A 146 13.15 -0.46 -30.15
C GLY A 146 12.97 -0.44 -28.62
N ILE A 147 12.25 -1.46 -28.09
CA ILE A 147 12.16 -1.69 -26.66
C ILE A 147 13.34 -2.58 -26.24
N ALA A 148 14.13 -2.11 -25.27
CA ALA A 148 15.18 -2.87 -24.63
C ALA A 148 14.88 -2.95 -23.13
N VAL A 149 15.04 -4.13 -22.51
CA VAL A 149 14.86 -4.35 -21.09
C VAL A 149 16.21 -4.57 -20.42
N ASP A 150 16.58 -3.68 -19.52
CA ASP A 150 17.84 -3.72 -18.79
C ASP A 150 17.71 -4.55 -17.51
N SER A 151 16.53 -4.53 -16.86
CA SER A 151 16.27 -5.27 -15.63
C SER A 151 14.79 -5.57 -15.43
N ILE A 152 14.51 -6.81 -15.04
CA ILE A 152 13.21 -7.29 -14.57
C ILE A 152 13.45 -8.20 -13.34
N PRO A 153 12.60 -8.21 -12.32
CA PRO A 153 12.81 -9.09 -11.16
C PRO A 153 12.66 -10.56 -11.56
N ARG A 154 13.57 -11.40 -11.06
CA ARG A 154 13.46 -12.85 -11.23
C ARG A 154 12.20 -13.42 -10.58
N PHE A 155 11.83 -12.89 -9.40
CA PHE A 155 10.64 -13.24 -8.64
C PHE A 155 9.76 -12.01 -8.43
N ALA A 156 8.47 -12.14 -8.65
CA ALA A 156 7.45 -11.14 -8.33
C ALA A 156 6.31 -11.81 -7.56
N THR A 157 5.59 -11.05 -6.73
CA THR A 157 4.39 -11.57 -6.07
C THR A 157 3.16 -11.31 -6.90
N LEU A 158 2.18 -12.21 -6.87
CA LEU A 158 0.92 -12.06 -7.60
C LEU A 158 0.11 -10.84 -7.16
N THR A 159 0.29 -10.39 -5.92
CA THR A 159 -0.54 -9.36 -5.30
C THR A 159 0.14 -8.00 -5.17
N ASP A 160 1.40 -7.88 -5.56
CA ASP A 160 2.14 -6.61 -5.51
C ASP A 160 2.67 -6.26 -6.89
N ARG A 161 2.94 -5.00 -7.08
CA ARG A 161 3.53 -4.45 -8.29
C ARG A 161 5.01 -4.79 -8.38
N PHE A 162 5.51 -4.84 -9.61
CA PHE A 162 6.93 -4.96 -9.90
C PHE A 162 7.36 -3.93 -10.93
N GLU A 163 8.65 -3.65 -10.98
CA GLU A 163 9.25 -2.66 -11.88
C GLU A 163 10.02 -3.36 -12.99
N ILE A 164 9.84 -2.86 -14.21
CA ILE A 164 10.63 -3.22 -15.39
C ILE A 164 11.45 -1.99 -15.76
N VAL A 165 12.76 -2.11 -15.78
CA VAL A 165 13.67 -1.03 -16.16
C VAL A 165 14.23 -1.33 -17.55
N GLY A 166 14.28 -0.30 -18.39
CA GLY A 166 14.71 -0.48 -19.78
C GLY A 166 14.69 0.82 -20.54
N ARG A 167 14.46 0.74 -21.84
CA ARG A 167 14.43 1.90 -22.75
C ARG A 167 13.42 1.66 -23.86
N GLY A 168 12.91 2.75 -24.43
CA GLY A 168 11.97 2.70 -25.54
C GLY A 168 10.52 2.43 -25.17
N PHE A 169 10.16 2.45 -23.88
CA PHE A 169 8.78 2.39 -23.44
C PHE A 169 8.01 3.67 -23.80
N CYS A 170 6.68 3.62 -23.75
CA CYS A 170 5.85 4.80 -23.88
C CYS A 170 5.72 5.54 -22.55
N GLY A 171 5.76 6.87 -22.55
CA GLY A 171 5.56 7.67 -21.33
C GLY A 171 4.12 7.61 -20.81
N GLY A 172 3.12 7.42 -21.67
CA GLY A 172 1.74 7.16 -21.28
C GLY A 172 1.54 5.72 -20.84
N ALA A 173 0.96 5.49 -19.65
CA ALA A 173 0.76 4.14 -19.12
C ALA A 173 -0.09 3.28 -20.06
N ASP A 174 -1.21 3.83 -20.55
CA ASP A 174 -2.17 3.10 -21.40
C ASP A 174 -1.66 2.88 -22.84
N ALA A 175 -0.54 3.51 -23.21
CA ALA A 175 0.12 3.27 -24.49
C ALA A 175 1.07 2.05 -24.46
N ASN A 176 1.38 1.53 -23.27
CA ASN A 176 2.13 0.30 -23.08
C ASN A 176 1.17 -0.87 -22.94
N GLN A 177 1.36 -1.90 -23.75
CA GLN A 177 0.64 -3.16 -23.64
C GLN A 177 1.58 -4.21 -23.05
N ILE A 178 1.21 -4.74 -21.91
CA ILE A 178 1.97 -5.78 -21.22
C ILE A 178 1.05 -6.96 -21.04
N THR A 179 1.49 -8.14 -21.45
CA THR A 179 0.81 -9.38 -21.16
C THR A 179 1.72 -10.30 -20.35
N ILE A 180 1.11 -11.06 -19.44
CA ILE A 180 1.79 -12.06 -18.62
C ILE A 180 1.09 -13.38 -18.86
N SER A 181 1.80 -14.34 -19.46
CA SER A 181 1.22 -15.61 -19.97
C SER A 181 0.01 -15.39 -20.88
N GLY A 182 0.03 -14.30 -21.68
CA GLY A 182 -1.07 -13.94 -22.57
C GLY A 182 -2.18 -13.08 -21.94
N GLU A 183 -2.26 -12.99 -20.61
CA GLU A 183 -3.25 -12.19 -19.91
C GLU A 183 -2.78 -10.73 -19.74
N PRO A 184 -3.67 -9.74 -19.95
CA PRO A 184 -3.30 -8.33 -19.85
C PRO A 184 -2.94 -7.93 -18.43
N ALA A 185 -1.74 -7.38 -18.23
CA ALA A 185 -1.28 -6.80 -16.99
C ALA A 185 -1.56 -5.29 -16.96
N PHE A 186 -1.68 -4.73 -15.77
CA PHE A 186 -2.04 -3.34 -15.59
C PHE A 186 -0.80 -2.46 -15.35
N VAL A 187 -0.55 -1.49 -16.23
CA VAL A 187 0.53 -0.52 -16.07
C VAL A 187 0.09 0.61 -15.14
N LEU A 188 0.64 0.65 -13.95
CA LEU A 188 0.33 1.67 -12.95
C LEU A 188 1.00 3.01 -13.25
N ALA A 189 2.29 2.96 -13.58
CA ALA A 189 3.10 4.13 -13.91
C ALA A 189 4.10 3.78 -15.03
N SER A 190 4.49 4.76 -15.81
CA SER A 190 5.39 4.57 -16.94
C SER A 190 6.24 5.80 -17.24
N SER A 191 7.41 5.55 -17.78
CA SER A 191 8.26 6.51 -18.47
C SER A 191 8.96 5.80 -19.63
N PRO A 192 9.70 6.51 -20.49
CA PRO A 192 10.50 5.87 -21.51
C PRO A 192 11.54 4.86 -21.01
N THR A 193 11.86 4.88 -19.71
CA THR A 193 12.91 4.05 -19.10
C THR A 193 12.44 3.10 -17.99
N SER A 194 11.18 3.18 -17.58
CA SER A 194 10.65 2.34 -16.47
C SER A 194 9.15 2.14 -16.59
N LEU A 195 8.71 0.93 -16.26
CA LEU A 195 7.30 0.55 -16.14
C LEU A 195 7.06 -0.04 -14.74
N ILE A 196 5.98 0.39 -14.08
CA ILE A 196 5.49 -0.21 -12.84
C ILE A 196 4.22 -0.96 -13.18
N VAL A 197 4.25 -2.28 -13.02
CA VAL A 197 3.23 -3.21 -13.51
C VAL A 197 2.59 -3.96 -12.36
N LEU A 198 1.28 -4.14 -12.41
CA LEU A 198 0.52 -5.02 -11.53
C LEU A 198 0.14 -6.27 -12.33
N PRO A 199 0.42 -7.49 -11.83
CA PRO A 199 0.02 -8.73 -12.49
C PRO A 199 -1.50 -8.85 -12.64
N PRO A 200 -2.01 -9.61 -13.63
CA PRO A 200 -3.43 -9.93 -13.72
C PRO A 200 -3.91 -10.69 -12.47
N PRO A 201 -5.14 -10.47 -12.00
CA PRO A 201 -5.65 -11.08 -10.77
C PRO A 201 -5.79 -12.60 -10.85
N GLU A 202 -6.03 -13.15 -12.06
CA GLU A 202 -6.24 -14.57 -12.31
C GLU A 202 -4.94 -15.32 -12.63
N LEU A 203 -3.78 -14.66 -12.52
CA LEU A 203 -2.50 -15.28 -12.82
C LEU A 203 -2.17 -16.37 -11.80
N GLU A 204 -1.87 -17.56 -12.28
CA GLU A 204 -1.43 -18.66 -11.44
C GLU A 204 0.05 -18.51 -11.02
N PRO A 205 0.41 -18.96 -9.80
CA PRO A 205 1.79 -18.91 -9.34
C PRO A 205 2.67 -19.90 -10.15
N GLY A 206 3.83 -19.41 -10.60
CA GLY A 206 4.75 -20.19 -11.42
C GLY A 206 5.56 -19.33 -12.37
N ARG A 207 6.21 -19.96 -13.33
CA ARG A 207 6.87 -19.28 -14.44
C ARG A 207 5.86 -18.70 -15.41
N ALA A 208 6.09 -17.47 -15.82
CA ALA A 208 5.25 -16.78 -16.78
C ALA A 208 6.09 -15.99 -17.77
N SER A 209 5.68 -16.00 -19.05
CA SER A 209 6.22 -15.09 -20.06
C SER A 209 5.69 -13.68 -19.83
N VAL A 210 6.52 -12.69 -20.06
CA VAL A 210 6.15 -11.28 -20.02
C VAL A 210 6.46 -10.68 -21.39
N ASP A 211 5.43 -10.24 -22.08
CA ASP A 211 5.55 -9.59 -23.38
C ASP A 211 5.22 -8.11 -23.24
N ILE A 212 6.03 -7.26 -23.86
CA ILE A 212 5.92 -5.81 -23.77
C ILE A 212 5.83 -5.22 -25.16
N SER A 213 4.85 -4.37 -25.40
CA SER A 213 4.76 -3.59 -26.63
C SER A 213 4.32 -2.15 -26.38
N CYS A 214 4.72 -1.25 -27.26
CA CYS A 214 4.35 0.15 -27.24
C CYS A 214 4.48 0.76 -28.64
N ALA A 215 3.43 1.38 -29.17
CA ALA A 215 3.43 2.08 -30.46
C ALA A 215 4.01 1.25 -31.59
N LYS A 216 3.61 -0.02 -31.72
CA LYS A 216 4.10 -1.01 -32.70
C LYS A 216 5.57 -1.44 -32.54
N ARG A 217 6.20 -1.07 -31.43
CA ARG A 217 7.51 -1.59 -31.02
C ARG A 217 7.27 -2.74 -30.04
N TYR A 218 8.07 -3.79 -30.15
CA TYR A 218 7.97 -4.98 -29.32
C TYR A 218 9.28 -5.20 -28.59
N GLY A 219 9.17 -5.57 -27.32
CA GLY A 219 10.31 -5.96 -26.50
C GLY A 219 10.72 -7.40 -26.73
N PRO A 220 11.88 -7.82 -26.20
CA PRO A 220 12.26 -9.21 -26.16
C PRO A 220 11.30 -10.00 -25.25
N PRO A 221 11.08 -11.30 -25.51
CA PRO A 221 10.36 -12.15 -24.58
C PRO A 221 11.13 -12.27 -23.26
N LEU A 222 10.42 -12.12 -22.14
CA LEU A 222 11.00 -12.14 -20.80
C LEU A 222 10.33 -13.25 -19.99
N GLU A 223 10.98 -13.70 -18.92
CA GLU A 223 10.45 -14.70 -18.02
C GLU A 223 10.56 -14.21 -16.57
N VAL A 224 9.46 -14.34 -15.82
CA VAL A 224 9.38 -14.01 -14.39
C VAL A 224 8.71 -15.18 -13.66
N VAL A 225 9.17 -15.47 -12.46
CA VAL A 225 8.52 -16.43 -11.58
C VAL A 225 7.58 -15.68 -10.63
N PHE A 226 6.29 -15.86 -10.81
CA PHE A 226 5.28 -15.28 -9.94
C PHE A 226 5.02 -16.19 -8.75
N ILE A 227 5.02 -15.61 -7.55
CA ILE A 227 4.83 -16.34 -6.30
C ILE A 227 3.59 -15.86 -5.58
N ALA A 228 2.86 -16.81 -4.98
CA ALA A 228 1.83 -16.50 -3.99
C ALA A 228 2.41 -16.64 -2.58
N LEU A 229 2.14 -15.64 -1.73
CA LEU A 229 2.46 -15.68 -0.31
C LEU A 229 1.16 -15.90 0.46
N ILE A 230 1.04 -17.04 1.14
CA ILE A 230 -0.14 -17.41 1.90
C ILE A 230 0.26 -17.40 3.37
N LEU A 231 -0.33 -16.49 4.15
CA LEU A 231 -0.10 -16.42 5.59
C LEU A 231 -1.00 -17.42 6.30
N GLU A 232 -0.40 -18.28 7.08
CA GLU A 232 -1.05 -19.12 8.09
C GLU A 232 -0.71 -18.55 9.47
N ALA A 233 -1.73 -18.09 10.17
CA ALA A 233 -1.60 -17.56 11.52
C ALA A 233 -2.88 -17.84 12.32
N ASP A 234 -2.70 -18.16 13.60
CA ASP A 234 -3.82 -18.23 14.53
C ASP A 234 -4.46 -16.85 14.68
N SER A 235 -5.79 -16.78 14.52
CA SER A 235 -6.60 -15.57 14.62
C SER A 235 -6.96 -15.17 16.05
N SER A 236 -6.63 -16.00 17.06
CA SER A 236 -6.91 -15.69 18.46
C SER A 236 -6.17 -14.42 18.93
N PRO A 237 -6.66 -13.69 19.94
CA PRO A 237 -5.96 -12.55 20.49
C PRO A 237 -4.56 -12.94 21.01
N LEU A 238 -3.55 -12.12 20.69
CA LEU A 238 -2.20 -12.29 21.22
C LEU A 238 -2.08 -11.51 22.54
N LEU A 239 -1.93 -12.22 23.66
CA LEU A 239 -1.78 -11.58 24.97
C LEU A 239 -0.35 -11.04 25.18
N PRO A 240 -0.16 -10.03 26.03
CA PRO A 240 1.18 -9.57 26.40
C PRO A 240 2.05 -10.72 26.95
N GLY A 241 3.27 -10.85 26.45
CA GLY A 241 4.20 -11.92 26.79
C GLY A 241 3.97 -13.24 26.04
N MET A 242 2.86 -13.40 25.31
CA MET A 242 2.66 -14.59 24.47
C MET A 242 3.44 -14.47 23.16
N HIS A 243 3.93 -15.63 22.73
CA HIS A 243 4.61 -15.83 21.47
C HIS A 243 3.65 -16.44 20.45
N ARG A 244 3.74 -15.98 19.21
CA ARG A 244 2.97 -16.55 18.10
C ARG A 244 3.86 -16.72 16.87
N GLN A 245 3.82 -17.93 16.32
CA GLN A 245 4.46 -18.21 15.04
C GLN A 245 3.53 -17.81 13.89
N LEU A 246 4.11 -17.12 12.90
CA LEU A 246 3.51 -16.79 11.62
C LEU A 246 4.21 -17.62 10.56
N SER A 247 3.49 -18.50 9.89
CA SER A 247 4.00 -19.30 8.78
C SER A 247 3.56 -18.70 7.45
N VAL A 248 4.51 -18.44 6.55
CA VAL A 248 4.24 -17.92 5.21
C VAL A 248 4.59 -18.99 4.21
N HIS A 249 3.56 -19.58 3.61
CA HIS A 249 3.72 -20.55 2.54
C HIS A 249 3.97 -19.83 1.22
N VAL A 250 5.00 -20.28 0.52
CA VAL A 250 5.41 -19.74 -0.78
C VAL A 250 5.02 -20.73 -1.86
N ARG A 251 4.14 -20.34 -2.75
CA ARG A 251 3.74 -21.15 -3.92
C ARG A 251 4.33 -20.56 -5.20
N GLY A 252 4.51 -21.40 -6.22
CA GLY A 252 5.03 -20.99 -7.54
C GLY A 252 6.53 -21.18 -7.69
N THR A 253 7.26 -21.56 -6.63
CA THR A 253 8.68 -21.87 -6.71
C THR A 253 9.11 -22.82 -5.60
N THR A 254 10.05 -23.72 -5.94
CA THR A 254 10.77 -24.58 -4.98
C THR A 254 12.07 -23.95 -4.52
N SER A 255 12.45 -22.81 -5.11
CA SER A 255 13.67 -22.09 -4.73
C SER A 255 13.49 -21.40 -3.36
N LYS A 256 14.55 -21.35 -2.58
CA LYS A 256 14.59 -20.51 -1.39
C LYS A 256 14.48 -19.05 -1.78
N ILE A 257 13.60 -18.34 -1.13
CA ILE A 257 13.44 -16.89 -1.28
C ILE A 257 13.58 -16.21 0.08
N THR A 258 14.02 -14.96 0.08
CA THR A 258 14.09 -14.18 1.30
C THR A 258 12.86 -13.26 1.40
N LEU A 259 12.14 -13.34 2.50
CA LEU A 259 11.03 -12.48 2.85
C LEU A 259 11.47 -11.47 3.91
N GLU A 260 10.97 -10.26 3.82
CA GLU A 260 11.14 -9.22 4.84
C GLU A 260 9.80 -8.97 5.53
N ALA A 261 9.76 -9.18 6.84
CA ALA A 261 8.64 -8.82 7.70
C ALA A 261 8.94 -7.50 8.41
N ARG A 262 7.96 -6.60 8.42
CA ARG A 262 8.02 -5.33 9.14
C ARG A 262 6.76 -5.16 9.97
N ASN A 263 6.93 -5.00 11.27
CA ASN A 263 5.84 -4.60 12.14
C ASN A 263 5.73 -3.07 12.17
N LEU A 264 4.54 -2.54 11.90
CA LEU A 264 4.25 -1.11 11.87
C LEU A 264 3.88 -0.53 13.23
N ALA A 265 3.68 -1.39 14.25
CA ALA A 265 3.38 -1.01 15.62
C ALA A 265 4.27 -1.80 16.60
N PRO A 266 5.60 -1.57 16.61
CA PRO A 266 6.55 -2.36 17.40
C PRO A 266 6.36 -2.23 18.91
N ASP A 267 5.74 -1.14 19.38
CA ASP A 267 5.39 -0.96 20.80
C ASP A 267 4.25 -1.89 21.28
N ILE A 268 3.41 -2.36 20.35
CA ILE A 268 2.25 -3.22 20.66
C ILE A 268 2.65 -4.68 20.54
N ALA A 269 3.40 -5.04 19.52
CA ALA A 269 3.95 -6.37 19.32
C ALA A 269 5.36 -6.26 18.72
N GLU A 270 6.22 -7.22 19.00
CA GLU A 270 7.61 -7.23 18.53
C GLU A 270 7.86 -8.46 17.66
N LEU A 271 8.59 -8.27 16.56
CA LEU A 271 9.15 -9.37 15.78
C LEU A 271 10.42 -9.87 16.46
N THR A 272 10.47 -11.14 16.82
CA THR A 272 11.67 -11.77 17.41
C THR A 272 12.80 -11.80 16.38
N GLY A 273 13.89 -11.10 16.68
CA GLY A 273 15.05 -11.00 15.77
C GLY A 273 15.19 -9.65 15.05
N GLY A 274 14.31 -8.70 15.32
CA GLY A 274 14.42 -7.31 14.85
C GLY A 274 13.26 -6.83 13.97
N ASN A 275 13.27 -5.53 13.65
CA ASN A 275 12.25 -4.90 12.82
C ASN A 275 12.89 -3.85 11.88
N PRO A 276 13.03 -4.11 10.58
CA PRO A 276 12.51 -5.29 9.83
C PRO A 276 13.31 -6.58 10.07
N LEU A 277 12.63 -7.71 10.00
CA LEU A 277 13.21 -9.05 10.08
C LEU A 277 13.25 -9.71 8.70
N ARG A 278 14.39 -10.31 8.34
CA ARG A 278 14.54 -11.06 7.08
C ARG A 278 14.71 -12.53 7.38
N VAL A 279 13.90 -13.34 6.71
CA VAL A 279 13.92 -14.79 6.85
C VAL A 279 13.92 -15.42 5.46
N SER A 280 14.77 -16.42 5.26
CA SER A 280 14.74 -17.25 4.06
C SER A 280 13.75 -18.39 4.24
N SER A 281 12.95 -18.66 3.21
CA SER A 281 12.08 -19.82 3.18
C SER A 281 12.87 -21.13 3.09
N SER A 282 12.22 -22.26 3.45
CA SER A 282 12.83 -23.58 3.47
C SER A 282 13.30 -24.04 2.07
N GLY A 283 12.60 -23.62 1.02
CA GLY A 283 12.69 -24.22 -0.31
C GLY A 283 12.04 -25.61 -0.37
N GLY A 284 12.01 -26.22 -1.56
CA GLY A 284 11.35 -27.49 -1.79
C GLY A 284 9.84 -27.37 -1.99
N GLU A 285 9.13 -28.51 -1.95
CA GLU A 285 7.68 -28.55 -2.20
C GLU A 285 6.89 -27.81 -1.11
N GLU A 286 7.28 -28.00 0.15
CA GLU A 286 6.73 -27.23 1.29
C GLU A 286 7.63 -26.03 1.57
N ASN A 287 7.55 -25.04 0.71
CA ASN A 287 8.38 -23.85 0.82
C ASN A 287 7.76 -22.86 1.83
N VAL A 288 8.28 -22.80 3.05
CA VAL A 288 7.73 -22.02 4.17
C VAL A 288 8.78 -21.12 4.80
N ALA A 289 8.42 -19.88 5.05
CA ALA A 289 9.16 -18.97 5.92
C ALA A 289 8.41 -18.78 7.25
N ARG A 290 9.12 -18.80 8.38
CA ARG A 290 8.53 -18.68 9.72
C ARG A 290 9.05 -17.43 10.40
N PHE A 291 8.11 -16.68 10.99
CA PHE A 291 8.38 -15.49 11.78
C PHE A 291 7.74 -15.67 13.15
N GLU A 292 8.31 -15.07 14.16
CA GLU A 292 7.77 -15.08 15.51
C GLU A 292 7.43 -13.66 15.95
N VAL A 293 6.24 -13.51 16.55
CA VAL A 293 5.74 -12.24 17.11
C VAL A 293 5.44 -12.42 18.58
N VAL A 294 5.86 -11.47 19.41
CA VAL A 294 5.61 -11.42 20.84
C VAL A 294 4.71 -10.24 21.16
N GLY A 295 3.59 -10.48 21.87
CA GLY A 295 2.72 -9.41 22.37
C GLY A 295 3.42 -8.58 23.44
N ARG A 296 3.34 -7.25 23.37
CA ARG A 296 3.95 -6.31 24.32
C ARG A 296 2.89 -5.53 25.11
N LYS A 297 1.98 -4.88 24.40
CA LYS A 297 0.94 -4.03 24.98
C LYS A 297 -0.40 -4.28 24.30
N ARG A 298 -1.48 -3.83 24.93
CA ARG A 298 -2.81 -3.83 24.32
C ARG A 298 -2.86 -2.89 23.12
N GLY A 299 -3.45 -3.33 22.05
CA GLY A 299 -3.62 -2.55 20.83
C GLY A 299 -3.78 -3.43 19.59
N SER A 300 -3.83 -2.80 18.42
CA SER A 300 -3.81 -3.49 17.13
C SER A 300 -2.44 -3.29 16.49
N PHE A 301 -1.91 -4.32 15.87
CA PHE A 301 -0.67 -4.25 15.13
C PHE A 301 -0.82 -4.84 13.74
N LEU A 302 0.05 -4.42 12.84
CA LEU A 302 0.08 -4.84 11.45
C LEU A 302 1.49 -5.29 11.10
N VAL A 303 1.63 -6.53 10.65
CA VAL A 303 2.87 -7.04 10.08
C VAL A 303 2.74 -7.05 8.55
N SER A 304 3.61 -6.31 7.90
CA SER A 304 3.76 -6.32 6.44
C SER A 304 4.84 -7.32 6.06
N ILE A 305 4.52 -8.27 5.20
CA ILE A 305 5.47 -9.26 4.68
C ILE A 305 5.61 -9.06 3.18
N ARG A 306 6.84 -9.00 2.70
CA ARG A 306 7.14 -8.79 1.29
C ARG A 306 8.33 -9.62 0.84
N LEU A 307 8.42 -9.85 -0.45
CA LEU A 307 9.62 -10.39 -1.07
C LEU A 307 10.77 -9.38 -0.89
N TRP A 308 11.88 -9.86 -0.36
CA TRP A 308 13.09 -9.04 -0.27
C TRP A 308 13.94 -9.23 -1.52
N SER A 309 14.31 -8.13 -2.17
CA SER A 309 15.23 -8.14 -3.30
C SER A 309 16.46 -7.27 -2.98
N SER A 310 17.63 -7.74 -3.37
CA SER A 310 18.90 -7.01 -3.16
C SER A 310 18.93 -5.67 -3.92
N ALA A 311 18.17 -5.53 -5.00
CA ALA A 311 18.04 -4.29 -5.76
C ALA A 311 17.36 -3.15 -4.97
N GLN A 312 16.68 -3.45 -3.85
CA GLN A 312 16.10 -2.43 -2.95
C GLN A 312 17.10 -1.82 -1.97
N ARG A 313 18.38 -2.22 -2.00
CA ARG A 313 19.41 -1.72 -1.09
C ARG A 313 19.90 -0.30 -1.37
N ALA A 314 19.52 0.29 -2.49
CA ALA A 314 19.90 1.63 -2.93
C ALA A 314 18.82 2.70 -2.68
N ARG A 315 18.11 2.59 -1.54
CA ARG A 315 17.16 3.61 -1.08
C ARG A 315 17.58 4.19 0.25
#